data_2a139573223250823d529403500921f6
#
_entry.id   2a139573223250823d529403500921f6
#
_cell.length_a   1.000
_cell.length_b   1.000
_cell.length_c   1.000
_cell.angle_alpha   90.00
_cell.angle_beta   90.00
_cell.angle_gamma   90.00
#
_symmetry.space_group_name_H-M   'P 1'
#
loop_
_entity.id
_entity.type
_entity.pdbx_description
1 polymer ?
#
loop_
_entity_poly.entity_id
_entity_poly.type
_entity_poly.pdbx_seq_one_letter_code
_entity_poly.pdbx_strand_id
1 'polypeptide(L)'
;EEYDFIRDFLKKHPDLEKTLAPICALHRFGNYMFTLERIDERYKLDFLKRFSQDFRKILKDKELDENLFGDGDMKIIYSIVENPENYYFFYMGYCNDMFGKLYFGASERIKWQLSYRIGKLLIDLKNPVQILKFPFKLFLEIKQFKFEQKIYKTTIKFYPNLQLPPLEEYSDYEQALKTKKHLSYILGKSFINNPILFIFKIKKIYKQYKKDISSSKKNIKELSDYDFLLNRHKQIFDYTPDFKCPVTFNEKLIYRILYDRSCIYSFLADKIKMRFYVASALSDNHEYSWDKIDILNEKSILFNNIDDLQDKIFETNKCKYLPKIYGIYKNIYDINFNELPNSFVLKTNHDCGGYVIVENKQEFLRDTVVFSNAMKKLKKHLEWNYYSVFREWHYKDIEPRVFAEELLLGENKKPADTYKFHIFDKENLSNNFIQVTTDRFDNYQRAMFDLSWNLAPFNFMYDNKNVTMIPKKPNLLDSMINISLILAKPFDYVRVDLYQFDKKIYIGELTFTHGAAGEKVIPKEWDKKLGDLWRLKRLDNASK
;
A
#
# COMPACT_ATOMS: atom_id res chain seq x y z
N GLU A 1 5.33 -31.19 -30.99
CA GLU A 1 5.07 -31.75 -32.32
C GLU A 1 6.03 -31.12 -33.37
N GLU A 2 6.02 -29.78 -33.57
CA GLU A 2 6.86 -29.11 -34.56
C GLU A 2 8.38 -29.35 -34.33
N TYR A 3 8.83 -29.20 -33.11
CA TYR A 3 10.23 -29.47 -32.74
C TYR A 3 10.58 -30.96 -32.81
N ASP A 4 9.65 -31.85 -32.52
CA ASP A 4 9.88 -33.30 -32.63
C ASP A 4 10.03 -33.69 -34.11
N PHE A 5 9.24 -33.08 -35.00
CA PHE A 5 9.35 -33.25 -36.45
C PHE A 5 10.70 -32.75 -36.99
N ILE A 6 11.11 -31.53 -36.60
CA ILE A 6 12.42 -30.98 -37.00
C ILE A 6 13.56 -31.87 -36.54
N ARG A 7 13.48 -32.34 -35.30
CA ARG A 7 14.50 -33.24 -34.74
C ARG A 7 14.59 -34.56 -35.47
N ASP A 8 13.46 -35.18 -35.82
CA ASP A 8 13.41 -36.42 -36.58
C ASP A 8 13.95 -36.22 -38.01
N PHE A 9 13.72 -35.03 -38.59
CA PHE A 9 14.30 -34.66 -39.86
C PHE A 9 15.85 -34.52 -39.77
N LEU A 10 16.35 -33.81 -38.77
CA LEU A 10 17.78 -33.57 -38.57
C LEU A 10 18.53 -34.89 -38.33
N LYS A 11 17.98 -35.85 -37.58
CA LYS A 11 18.58 -37.18 -37.39
C LYS A 11 18.79 -37.96 -38.68
N LYS A 12 18.04 -37.64 -39.73
CA LYS A 12 18.23 -38.26 -41.06
C LYS A 12 19.27 -37.50 -41.89
N HIS A 13 19.78 -36.36 -41.42
CA HIS A 13 20.73 -35.49 -42.10
C HIS A 13 21.88 -35.09 -41.16
N PRO A 14 22.87 -36.00 -40.89
CA PRO A 14 23.90 -35.76 -39.88
C PRO A 14 24.75 -34.50 -40.09
N ASP A 15 24.95 -34.10 -41.32
CA ASP A 15 25.71 -32.88 -41.66
C ASP A 15 24.99 -31.60 -41.18
N LEU A 16 23.66 -31.59 -41.24
CA LEU A 16 22.83 -30.50 -40.75
C LEU A 16 22.58 -30.56 -39.25
N GLU A 17 22.46 -31.79 -38.71
CA GLU A 17 22.16 -32.02 -37.30
C GLU A 17 23.19 -31.34 -36.40
N LYS A 18 24.47 -31.51 -36.67
CA LYS A 18 25.57 -30.95 -35.87
C LYS A 18 25.51 -29.41 -35.75
N THR A 19 25.05 -28.74 -36.80
CA THR A 19 25.00 -27.27 -36.85
C THR A 19 23.65 -26.73 -36.37
N LEU A 20 22.53 -27.38 -36.73
CA LEU A 20 21.20 -26.84 -36.50
C LEU A 20 20.56 -27.34 -35.21
N ALA A 21 20.92 -28.51 -34.68
CA ALA A 21 20.30 -29.00 -33.44
C ALA A 21 20.55 -28.09 -32.25
N PRO A 22 21.76 -27.50 -32.01
CA PRO A 22 21.96 -26.54 -30.93
C PRO A 22 21.14 -25.24 -31.10
N ILE A 23 20.99 -24.74 -32.33
CA ILE A 23 20.19 -23.56 -32.64
C ILE A 23 18.71 -23.84 -32.39
N CYS A 24 18.20 -25.02 -32.76
CA CYS A 24 16.84 -25.45 -32.47
C CYS A 24 16.60 -25.59 -30.97
N ALA A 25 17.57 -26.09 -30.21
CA ALA A 25 17.50 -26.18 -28.76
C ALA A 25 17.38 -24.78 -28.11
N LEU A 26 18.21 -23.82 -28.54
CA LEU A 26 18.15 -22.44 -28.08
C LEU A 26 16.78 -21.79 -28.40
N HIS A 27 16.31 -21.94 -29.63
CA HIS A 27 15.00 -21.41 -30.04
C HIS A 27 13.84 -22.04 -29.25
N ARG A 28 13.91 -23.34 -29.01
CA ARG A 28 12.94 -24.08 -28.19
C ARG A 28 12.95 -23.58 -26.76
N PHE A 29 14.10 -23.31 -26.16
CA PHE A 29 14.23 -22.71 -24.84
C PHE A 29 13.53 -21.36 -24.79
N GLY A 30 13.81 -20.45 -25.72
CA GLY A 30 13.18 -19.13 -25.79
C GLY A 30 11.65 -19.22 -25.87
N ASN A 31 11.13 -20.15 -26.71
CA ASN A 31 9.69 -20.35 -26.82
C ASN A 31 9.05 -20.93 -25.54
N TYR A 32 9.76 -21.80 -24.82
CA TYR A 32 9.30 -22.31 -23.54
C TYR A 32 9.24 -21.20 -22.49
N MET A 33 10.26 -20.36 -22.38
CA MET A 33 10.27 -19.25 -21.43
C MET A 33 9.19 -18.21 -21.77
N PHE A 34 9.06 -17.83 -23.04
CA PHE A 34 8.03 -16.92 -23.51
C PHE A 34 6.60 -17.42 -23.22
N THR A 35 6.35 -18.71 -23.37
CA THR A 35 5.05 -19.33 -23.10
C THR A 35 4.80 -19.43 -21.60
N LEU A 36 5.81 -19.77 -20.80
CA LEU A 36 5.71 -19.88 -19.34
C LEU A 36 5.24 -18.58 -18.68
N GLU A 37 5.67 -17.45 -19.20
CA GLU A 37 5.24 -16.13 -18.70
C GLU A 37 3.75 -15.84 -18.97
N ARG A 38 3.18 -16.40 -20.04
CA ARG A 38 1.85 -16.05 -20.58
C ARG A 38 0.77 -17.08 -20.33
N ILE A 39 1.15 -18.32 -20.06
CA ILE A 39 0.20 -19.41 -19.80
C ILE A 39 -0.48 -19.20 -18.44
N ASP A 40 -1.77 -19.59 -18.34
CA ASP A 40 -2.51 -19.58 -17.07
C ASP A 40 -1.79 -20.41 -16.00
N GLU A 41 -1.74 -19.89 -14.78
CA GLU A 41 -1.02 -20.49 -13.64
C GLU A 41 -1.38 -21.95 -13.40
N ARG A 42 -2.63 -22.34 -13.68
CA ARG A 42 -3.10 -23.73 -13.53
C ARG A 42 -2.32 -24.73 -14.38
N TYR A 43 -1.74 -24.29 -15.48
CA TYR A 43 -1.03 -25.14 -16.43
C TYR A 43 0.49 -25.02 -16.35
N LYS A 44 1.04 -24.06 -15.61
CA LYS A 44 2.48 -23.79 -15.53
C LYS A 44 3.29 -25.00 -15.06
N LEU A 45 2.80 -25.73 -14.05
CA LEU A 45 3.52 -26.91 -13.55
C LEU A 45 3.57 -28.03 -14.58
N ASP A 46 2.46 -28.33 -15.24
CA ASP A 46 2.43 -29.37 -16.27
C ASP A 46 3.26 -28.97 -17.49
N PHE A 47 3.27 -27.70 -17.81
CA PHE A 47 4.13 -27.13 -18.85
C PHE A 47 5.62 -27.25 -18.50
N LEU A 48 6.03 -26.98 -17.27
CA LEU A 48 7.41 -27.18 -16.80
C LEU A 48 7.83 -28.65 -16.76
N LYS A 49 6.91 -29.56 -16.43
CA LYS A 49 7.16 -31.00 -16.54
C LYS A 49 7.44 -31.42 -17.99
N ARG A 50 6.69 -30.88 -18.94
CA ARG A 50 6.91 -31.10 -20.37
C ARG A 50 8.26 -30.53 -20.79
N PHE A 51 8.59 -29.29 -20.40
CA PHE A 51 9.91 -28.70 -20.61
C PHE A 51 11.02 -29.62 -20.09
N SER A 52 10.92 -30.10 -18.84
CA SER A 52 11.88 -31.00 -18.22
C SER A 52 12.08 -32.28 -19.05
N GLN A 53 10.98 -32.88 -19.51
CA GLN A 53 11.05 -34.10 -20.33
C GLN A 53 11.77 -33.85 -21.66
N ASP A 54 11.45 -32.78 -22.33
CA ASP A 54 12.03 -32.45 -23.63
C ASP A 54 13.51 -32.08 -23.53
N PHE A 55 13.89 -31.26 -22.56
CA PHE A 55 15.30 -30.90 -22.38
C PHE A 55 16.16 -32.01 -21.77
N ARG A 56 15.59 -32.98 -21.04
CA ARG A 56 16.32 -34.21 -20.68
C ARG A 56 16.75 -35.02 -21.92
N LYS A 57 15.89 -35.06 -22.94
CA LYS A 57 16.24 -35.72 -24.21
C LYS A 57 17.35 -34.97 -24.95
N ILE A 58 17.22 -33.63 -25.05
CA ILE A 58 18.21 -32.76 -25.70
C ILE A 58 19.57 -32.88 -25.04
N LEU A 59 19.64 -32.85 -23.70
CA LEU A 59 20.88 -33.02 -22.94
C LEU A 59 21.46 -34.42 -23.08
N LYS A 60 20.63 -35.47 -23.06
CA LYS A 60 21.04 -36.87 -23.23
C LYS A 60 21.67 -37.12 -24.61
N ASP A 61 21.04 -36.55 -25.63
CA ASP A 61 21.46 -36.74 -27.03
C ASP A 61 22.59 -35.76 -27.44
N LYS A 62 23.06 -34.91 -26.49
CA LYS A 62 24.12 -33.89 -26.68
C LYS A 62 23.81 -32.89 -27.80
N GLU A 63 22.54 -32.57 -27.98
CA GLU A 63 22.05 -31.62 -28.99
C GLU A 63 22.17 -30.15 -28.53
N LEU A 64 22.74 -29.87 -27.33
CA LEU A 64 22.85 -28.54 -26.75
C LEU A 64 24.31 -28.08 -26.79
N ASP A 65 24.56 -26.87 -27.30
CA ASP A 65 25.84 -26.17 -27.18
C ASP A 65 25.69 -25.05 -26.13
N GLU A 66 26.34 -25.25 -24.98
CA GLU A 66 26.26 -24.32 -23.84
C GLU A 66 26.77 -22.92 -24.19
N ASN A 67 27.66 -22.77 -25.19
CA ASN A 67 28.17 -21.46 -25.60
C ASN A 67 27.14 -20.59 -26.30
N LEU A 68 26.03 -21.15 -26.77
CA LEU A 68 24.93 -20.42 -27.36
C LEU A 68 23.95 -19.84 -26.30
N PHE A 69 24.05 -20.31 -25.06
CA PHE A 69 23.17 -19.90 -23.96
C PHE A 69 23.91 -18.96 -23.00
N GLY A 70 23.20 -18.03 -22.39
CA GLY A 70 23.75 -17.25 -21.29
C GLY A 70 23.94 -18.10 -20.02
N ASP A 71 24.88 -17.68 -19.15
CA ASP A 71 25.12 -18.36 -17.86
C ASP A 71 23.86 -18.54 -17.03
N GLY A 72 22.92 -17.58 -17.12
CA GLY A 72 21.61 -17.62 -16.45
C GLY A 72 20.69 -18.69 -17.06
N ASP A 73 20.69 -18.82 -18.38
CA ASP A 73 19.79 -19.72 -19.12
C ASP A 73 20.13 -21.19 -18.83
N MET A 74 21.41 -21.52 -18.81
CA MET A 74 21.86 -22.87 -18.47
C MET A 74 21.46 -23.27 -17.05
N LYS A 75 21.58 -22.36 -16.07
CA LYS A 75 21.09 -22.58 -14.69
C LYS A 75 19.60 -22.85 -14.66
N ILE A 76 18.81 -22.12 -15.44
CA ILE A 76 17.37 -22.32 -15.58
C ILE A 76 17.06 -23.68 -16.16
N ILE A 77 17.71 -24.06 -17.27
CA ILE A 77 17.53 -25.36 -17.93
C ILE A 77 17.82 -26.50 -16.94
N TYR A 78 18.98 -26.49 -16.30
CA TYR A 78 19.35 -27.53 -15.34
C TYR A 78 18.39 -27.59 -14.15
N SER A 79 17.95 -26.43 -13.60
CA SER A 79 17.00 -26.39 -12.50
C SER A 79 15.64 -26.99 -12.86
N ILE A 80 15.12 -26.71 -14.07
CA ILE A 80 13.86 -27.28 -14.55
C ILE A 80 14.00 -28.77 -14.85
N VAL A 81 15.12 -29.17 -15.50
CA VAL A 81 15.36 -30.56 -15.84
C VAL A 81 15.54 -31.43 -14.61
N GLU A 82 16.26 -30.96 -13.62
CA GLU A 82 16.47 -31.67 -12.36
C GLU A 82 15.15 -31.78 -11.55
N ASN A 83 14.45 -30.68 -11.35
CA ASN A 83 13.21 -30.67 -10.56
C ASN A 83 12.24 -29.56 -11.02
N PRO A 84 11.35 -29.84 -11.99
CA PRO A 84 10.38 -28.85 -12.50
C PRO A 84 9.40 -28.36 -11.43
N GLU A 85 9.10 -29.18 -10.42
CA GLU A 85 8.22 -28.79 -9.30
C GLU A 85 8.91 -27.76 -8.41
N ASN A 86 10.20 -27.92 -8.17
CA ASN A 86 11.00 -26.97 -7.40
C ASN A 86 11.15 -25.64 -8.15
N TYR A 87 11.42 -25.71 -9.45
CA TYR A 87 11.51 -24.51 -10.28
C TYR A 87 10.17 -23.79 -10.38
N TYR A 88 9.05 -24.51 -10.52
CA TYR A 88 7.71 -23.93 -10.51
C TYR A 88 7.44 -23.15 -9.23
N PHE A 89 7.80 -23.72 -8.09
CA PHE A 89 7.65 -23.06 -6.80
C PHE A 89 8.52 -21.79 -6.68
N PHE A 90 9.78 -21.89 -7.11
CA PHE A 90 10.69 -20.75 -7.12
C PHE A 90 10.21 -19.64 -8.06
N TYR A 91 9.77 -20.00 -9.25
CA TYR A 91 9.20 -19.10 -10.25
C TYR A 91 7.90 -18.44 -9.73
N MET A 92 6.97 -19.21 -9.17
CA MET A 92 5.74 -18.70 -8.58
C MET A 92 6.00 -17.84 -7.35
N GLY A 93 6.95 -18.21 -6.51
CA GLY A 93 7.38 -17.42 -5.37
C GLY A 93 7.98 -16.08 -5.78
N TYR A 94 8.74 -16.05 -6.84
CA TYR A 94 9.34 -14.85 -7.40
C TYR A 94 8.31 -13.98 -8.14
N CYS A 95 7.45 -14.59 -8.95
CA CYS A 95 6.47 -13.86 -9.76
C CYS A 95 5.24 -13.36 -8.97
N ASN A 96 4.83 -14.05 -7.90
CA ASN A 96 3.62 -13.71 -7.13
C ASN A 96 3.89 -13.02 -5.81
N ASP A 97 5.12 -12.59 -5.54
CA ASP A 97 5.46 -11.93 -4.27
C ASP A 97 5.11 -12.78 -3.02
N MET A 98 4.83 -14.09 -3.23
CA MET A 98 4.40 -14.99 -2.16
C MET A 98 5.53 -15.31 -1.20
N PHE A 99 6.75 -15.53 -1.74
CA PHE A 99 7.94 -15.72 -0.92
C PHE A 99 8.31 -14.43 -0.19
N GLY A 100 8.19 -13.27 -0.83
CA GLY A 100 8.36 -11.98 -0.20
C GLY A 100 7.38 -11.80 0.96
N LYS A 101 6.09 -12.09 0.76
CA LYS A 101 5.07 -12.01 1.83
C LYS A 101 5.36 -12.94 3.00
N LEU A 102 5.73 -14.19 2.74
CA LEU A 102 6.09 -15.16 3.80
C LEU A 102 7.42 -14.81 4.48
N TYR A 103 8.38 -14.30 3.71
CA TYR A 103 9.71 -13.93 4.22
C TYR A 103 9.68 -12.63 5.03
N PHE A 104 8.83 -11.66 4.64
CA PHE A 104 8.73 -10.34 5.28
C PHE A 104 7.55 -10.17 6.23
N GLY A 105 6.65 -11.15 6.36
CA GLY A 105 5.43 -11.01 7.16
C GLY A 105 5.10 -12.20 8.04
N ALA A 106 5.28 -12.06 9.37
CA ALA A 106 4.85 -13.06 10.35
C ALA A 106 3.34 -13.32 10.28
N SER A 107 2.53 -12.29 10.05
CA SER A 107 1.07 -12.41 9.87
C SER A 107 0.71 -13.29 8.69
N GLU A 108 1.40 -13.16 7.56
CA GLU A 108 1.15 -14.00 6.37
C GLU A 108 1.56 -15.45 6.63
N ARG A 109 2.65 -15.68 7.38
CA ARG A 109 3.03 -17.04 7.83
C ARG A 109 1.97 -17.70 8.69
N ILE A 110 1.27 -16.94 9.56
CA ILE A 110 0.14 -17.47 10.32
C ILE A 110 -1.04 -17.80 9.41
N LYS A 111 -1.33 -16.95 8.42
CA LYS A 111 -2.38 -17.20 7.43
C LYS A 111 -2.07 -18.40 6.53
N TRP A 112 -0.81 -18.67 6.26
CA TRP A 112 -0.36 -19.84 5.51
C TRP A 112 -0.51 -21.15 6.28
N GLN A 113 -0.60 -21.13 7.61
CA GLN A 113 -0.79 -22.34 8.42
C GLN A 113 -2.13 -23.04 8.11
N LEU A 114 -2.12 -24.37 8.12
CA LEU A 114 -3.31 -25.18 7.84
C LEU A 114 -4.49 -24.82 8.77
N SER A 115 -4.21 -24.47 10.01
CA SER A 115 -5.23 -24.01 10.96
C SER A 115 -5.99 -22.78 10.47
N TYR A 116 -5.29 -21.77 9.95
CA TYR A 116 -5.95 -20.57 9.42
C TYR A 116 -6.75 -20.88 8.15
N ARG A 117 -6.20 -21.68 7.26
CA ARG A 117 -6.81 -22.06 5.96
C ARG A 117 -8.08 -22.88 6.15
N ILE A 118 -8.05 -23.92 6.99
CA ILE A 118 -9.26 -24.71 7.35
C ILE A 118 -10.30 -23.82 8.03
N GLY A 119 -9.89 -22.98 8.95
CA GLY A 119 -10.81 -22.08 9.63
C GLY A 119 -11.49 -21.07 8.68
N LYS A 120 -10.81 -20.64 7.63
CA LYS A 120 -11.41 -19.82 6.57
C LYS A 120 -12.51 -20.61 5.84
N LEU A 121 -12.24 -21.86 5.46
CA LEU A 121 -13.26 -22.74 4.85
C LEU A 121 -14.47 -22.94 5.78
N LEU A 122 -14.26 -23.08 7.10
CA LEU A 122 -15.33 -23.23 8.08
C LEU A 122 -16.20 -21.98 8.22
N ILE A 123 -15.62 -20.79 8.11
CA ILE A 123 -16.35 -19.50 8.15
C ILE A 123 -17.22 -19.33 6.89
N ASP A 124 -16.79 -19.86 5.77
CA ASP A 124 -17.49 -19.75 4.49
C ASP A 124 -18.71 -20.70 4.38
N LEU A 125 -18.96 -21.56 5.37
CA LEU A 125 -20.11 -22.48 5.40
C LEU A 125 -21.42 -21.73 5.74
N LYS A 126 -21.92 -20.94 4.78
CA LYS A 126 -23.11 -20.08 4.97
C LYS A 126 -24.41 -20.70 4.46
N ASN A 127 -24.34 -21.74 3.63
CA ASN A 127 -25.51 -22.37 3.04
C ASN A 127 -25.32 -23.90 2.86
N PRO A 128 -26.41 -24.68 2.66
CA PRO A 128 -26.34 -26.13 2.54
C PRO A 128 -25.42 -26.65 1.43
N VAL A 129 -25.35 -25.93 0.31
CA VAL A 129 -24.47 -26.30 -0.82
C VAL A 129 -23.00 -26.22 -0.45
N GLN A 130 -22.62 -25.21 0.33
CA GLN A 130 -21.25 -25.08 0.82
C GLN A 130 -20.91 -26.16 1.85
N ILE A 131 -21.86 -26.53 2.69
CA ILE A 131 -21.72 -27.63 3.66
C ILE A 131 -21.48 -28.96 2.93
N LEU A 132 -22.26 -29.24 1.89
CA LEU A 132 -22.09 -30.46 1.08
C LEU A 132 -20.74 -30.53 0.36
N LYS A 133 -20.23 -29.39 -0.12
CA LYS A 133 -18.93 -29.26 -0.80
C LYS A 133 -17.75 -29.22 0.17
N PHE A 134 -17.96 -29.06 1.46
CA PHE A 134 -16.90 -28.86 2.44
C PHE A 134 -15.89 -30.02 2.52
N PRO A 135 -16.29 -31.32 2.56
CA PRO A 135 -15.34 -32.42 2.62
C PRO A 135 -14.37 -32.42 1.43
N PHE A 136 -14.87 -32.12 0.24
CA PHE A 136 -14.07 -32.04 -0.97
C PHE A 136 -13.09 -30.84 -0.93
N LYS A 137 -13.58 -29.65 -0.54
CA LYS A 137 -12.75 -28.46 -0.38
C LYS A 137 -11.67 -28.66 0.69
N LEU A 138 -12.04 -29.29 1.80
CA LEU A 138 -11.10 -29.63 2.89
C LEU A 138 -10.00 -30.58 2.40
N PHE A 139 -10.38 -31.61 1.64
CA PHE A 139 -9.41 -32.54 1.05
C PHE A 139 -8.42 -31.82 0.11
N LEU A 140 -8.93 -30.98 -0.78
CA LEU A 140 -8.10 -30.19 -1.70
C LEU A 140 -7.16 -29.25 -0.92
N GLU A 141 -7.65 -28.56 0.09
CA GLU A 141 -6.85 -27.64 0.90
C GLU A 141 -5.73 -28.34 1.67
N ILE A 142 -6.01 -29.52 2.25
CA ILE A 142 -5.01 -30.34 2.92
C ILE A 142 -3.97 -30.88 1.92
N LYS A 143 -4.40 -31.30 0.74
CA LYS A 143 -3.52 -31.78 -0.33
C LYS A 143 -2.59 -30.65 -0.79
N GLN A 144 -3.15 -29.48 -1.04
CA GLN A 144 -2.40 -28.30 -1.44
C GLN A 144 -1.39 -27.89 -0.37
N PHE A 145 -1.80 -27.81 0.90
CA PHE A 145 -0.91 -27.48 2.00
C PHE A 145 0.26 -28.48 2.16
N LYS A 146 -0.02 -29.78 2.06
CA LYS A 146 1.02 -30.81 2.11
C LYS A 146 2.00 -30.70 0.95
N PHE A 147 1.51 -30.37 -0.23
CA PHE A 147 2.33 -30.15 -1.41
C PHE A 147 3.26 -28.93 -1.21
N GLU A 148 2.72 -27.78 -0.79
CA GLU A 148 3.49 -26.57 -0.48
C GLU A 148 4.56 -26.82 0.61
N GLN A 149 4.20 -27.58 1.67
CA GLN A 149 5.15 -27.96 2.72
C GLN A 149 6.28 -28.86 2.20
N LYS A 150 5.96 -29.79 1.30
CA LYS A 150 6.98 -30.65 0.67
C LYS A 150 7.94 -29.80 -0.15
N ILE A 151 7.42 -28.91 -0.96
CA ILE A 151 8.23 -27.99 -1.78
C ILE A 151 9.13 -27.14 -0.88
N TYR A 152 8.55 -26.45 0.12
CA TYR A 152 9.33 -25.64 1.04
C TYR A 152 10.48 -26.43 1.70
N LYS A 153 10.21 -27.62 2.23
CA LYS A 153 11.23 -28.49 2.83
C LYS A 153 12.31 -28.89 1.84
N THR A 154 11.94 -29.14 0.59
CA THR A 154 12.90 -29.47 -0.46
C THR A 154 13.74 -28.25 -0.81
N THR A 155 13.12 -27.08 -0.96
CA THR A 155 13.82 -25.83 -1.27
C THR A 155 14.87 -25.47 -0.22
N ILE A 156 14.53 -25.51 1.07
CA ILE A 156 15.49 -25.18 2.14
C ILE A 156 16.61 -26.22 2.28
N LYS A 157 16.39 -27.43 1.81
CA LYS A 157 17.46 -28.45 1.76
C LYS A 157 18.53 -28.09 0.73
N PHE A 158 18.14 -27.53 -0.42
CA PHE A 158 19.07 -27.11 -1.48
C PHE A 158 19.56 -25.67 -1.29
N TYR A 159 18.71 -24.81 -0.69
CA TYR A 159 18.98 -23.39 -0.46
C TYR A 159 18.71 -23.01 1.00
N PRO A 160 19.60 -23.37 1.95
CA PRO A 160 19.39 -23.12 3.39
C PRO A 160 19.19 -21.64 3.74
N ASN A 161 19.73 -20.74 2.96
CA ASN A 161 19.57 -19.29 3.09
C ASN A 161 18.12 -18.80 2.86
N LEU A 162 17.26 -19.64 2.26
CA LEU A 162 15.84 -19.37 2.08
C LEU A 162 14.98 -19.90 3.25
N GLN A 163 15.59 -20.41 4.30
CA GLN A 163 14.87 -20.80 5.49
C GLN A 163 14.23 -19.58 6.14
N LEU A 164 12.92 -19.69 6.38
CA LEU A 164 12.17 -18.60 7.03
C LEU A 164 12.66 -18.43 8.48
N PRO A 165 12.96 -17.18 8.91
CA PRO A 165 13.42 -16.92 10.26
C PRO A 165 12.33 -17.27 11.30
N PRO A 166 12.66 -17.42 12.59
CA PRO A 166 11.67 -17.55 13.66
C PRO A 166 10.61 -16.46 13.60
N LEU A 167 9.37 -16.77 14.02
CA LEU A 167 8.29 -15.78 13.93
C LEU A 167 8.57 -14.52 14.77
N GLU A 168 9.31 -14.68 15.85
CA GLU A 168 9.68 -13.64 16.80
C GLU A 168 10.63 -12.59 16.22
N GLU A 169 11.35 -12.94 15.17
CA GLU A 169 12.32 -12.05 14.50
C GLU A 169 11.68 -11.12 13.47
N TYR A 170 10.40 -11.32 13.17
CA TYR A 170 9.70 -10.47 12.21
C TYR A 170 9.25 -9.14 12.84
N SER A 171 9.39 -8.06 12.11
CA SER A 171 8.94 -6.72 12.54
C SER A 171 7.43 -6.64 12.80
N ASP A 172 6.62 -7.51 12.16
CA ASP A 172 5.17 -7.59 12.34
C ASP A 172 4.73 -8.73 13.29
N TYR A 173 5.62 -9.22 14.16
CA TYR A 173 5.32 -10.34 15.10
C TYR A 173 4.08 -10.07 15.96
N GLU A 174 3.95 -8.86 16.50
CA GLU A 174 2.75 -8.46 17.27
C GLU A 174 1.46 -8.55 16.43
N GLN A 175 1.55 -8.21 15.16
CA GLN A 175 0.42 -8.36 14.23
C GLN A 175 0.11 -9.85 13.97
N ALA A 176 1.12 -10.69 13.90
CA ALA A 176 0.95 -12.14 13.79
C ALA A 176 0.25 -12.74 15.02
N LEU A 177 0.58 -12.26 16.23
CA LEU A 177 -0.12 -12.65 17.46
C LEU A 177 -1.61 -12.26 17.41
N LYS A 178 -1.93 -11.08 16.86
CA LYS A 178 -3.33 -10.68 16.61
C LYS A 178 -4.00 -11.60 15.61
N THR A 179 -3.28 -12.00 14.55
CA THR A 179 -3.79 -12.94 13.53
C THR A 179 -4.11 -14.31 14.12
N LYS A 180 -3.35 -14.80 15.12
CA LYS A 180 -3.68 -16.03 15.86
C LYS A 180 -4.98 -15.92 16.67
N LYS A 181 -5.44 -14.70 17.00
CA LYS A 181 -6.73 -14.44 17.66
C LYS A 181 -7.90 -14.35 16.67
N HIS A 182 -7.67 -14.40 15.37
CA HIS A 182 -8.74 -14.40 14.39
C HIS A 182 -9.61 -15.67 14.50
N LEU A 183 -10.90 -15.51 14.27
CA LEU A 183 -11.86 -16.62 14.30
C LEU A 183 -11.43 -17.78 13.39
N SER A 184 -10.91 -17.48 12.20
CA SER A 184 -10.38 -18.47 11.27
C SER A 184 -9.30 -19.34 11.94
N TYR A 185 -8.33 -18.73 12.60
CA TYR A 185 -7.25 -19.48 13.25
C TYR A 185 -7.79 -20.36 14.40
N ILE A 186 -8.66 -19.79 15.24
CA ILE A 186 -9.22 -20.47 16.41
C ILE A 186 -10.09 -21.68 15.98
N LEU A 187 -10.98 -21.49 15.00
CA LEU A 187 -11.82 -22.55 14.48
C LEU A 187 -11.02 -23.67 13.84
N GLY A 188 -10.08 -23.32 12.95
CA GLY A 188 -9.27 -24.32 12.27
C GLY A 188 -8.34 -25.08 13.21
N LYS A 189 -7.72 -24.40 14.20
CA LYS A 189 -6.92 -25.05 15.24
C LYS A 189 -7.77 -26.03 16.08
N SER A 190 -8.99 -25.62 16.47
CA SER A 190 -9.91 -26.49 17.22
C SER A 190 -10.36 -27.69 16.39
N PHE A 191 -10.62 -27.50 15.10
CA PHE A 191 -10.97 -28.56 14.17
C PHE A 191 -9.83 -29.57 13.95
N ILE A 192 -8.60 -29.10 13.73
CA ILE A 192 -7.42 -29.98 13.55
C ILE A 192 -7.17 -30.80 14.80
N ASN A 193 -7.29 -30.19 15.99
CA ASN A 193 -7.04 -30.90 17.25
C ASN A 193 -8.04 -32.02 17.50
N ASN A 194 -9.31 -31.82 17.20
CA ASN A 194 -10.34 -32.87 17.31
C ASN A 194 -11.56 -32.53 16.45
N PRO A 195 -11.65 -33.07 15.22
CA PRO A 195 -12.75 -32.78 14.30
C PRO A 195 -14.13 -33.22 14.82
N ILE A 196 -14.20 -34.32 15.59
CA ILE A 196 -15.46 -34.85 16.11
C ILE A 196 -15.99 -33.93 17.21
N LEU A 197 -15.18 -33.60 18.20
CA LEU A 197 -15.58 -32.73 19.30
C LEU A 197 -15.75 -31.27 18.87
N PHE A 198 -15.20 -30.87 17.71
CA PHE A 198 -15.34 -29.53 17.16
C PHE A 198 -16.81 -29.17 16.93
N ILE A 199 -17.63 -30.11 16.44
CA ILE A 199 -19.06 -29.89 16.18
C ILE A 199 -19.79 -29.40 17.44
N PHE A 200 -19.45 -29.95 18.59
CA PHE A 200 -20.04 -29.56 19.88
C PHE A 200 -19.44 -28.26 20.44
N LYS A 201 -18.22 -27.92 20.06
CA LYS A 201 -17.49 -26.73 20.57
C LYS A 201 -17.72 -25.48 19.72
N ILE A 202 -18.15 -25.58 18.46
CA ILE A 202 -18.23 -24.47 17.52
C ILE A 202 -19.09 -23.32 18.06
N LYS A 203 -20.27 -23.61 18.64
CA LYS A 203 -21.16 -22.59 19.23
C LYS A 203 -20.51 -21.86 20.40
N LYS A 204 -19.77 -22.59 21.25
CA LYS A 204 -19.05 -22.03 22.41
C LYS A 204 -17.89 -21.12 21.95
N ILE A 205 -17.11 -21.59 20.97
CA ILE A 205 -16.00 -20.81 20.37
C ILE A 205 -16.53 -19.51 19.79
N TYR A 206 -17.63 -19.59 19.00
CA TYR A 206 -18.21 -18.40 18.35
C TYR A 206 -18.79 -17.41 19.37
N LYS A 207 -19.45 -17.90 20.43
CA LYS A 207 -19.97 -17.07 21.53
C LYS A 207 -18.84 -16.38 22.30
N GLN A 208 -17.76 -17.09 22.60
CA GLN A 208 -16.60 -16.55 23.28
C GLN A 208 -15.90 -15.50 22.40
N TYR A 209 -15.65 -15.80 21.14
CA TYR A 209 -15.04 -14.87 20.19
C TYR A 209 -15.84 -13.57 20.04
N LYS A 210 -17.19 -13.66 19.94
CA LYS A 210 -18.06 -12.46 19.93
C LYS A 210 -17.95 -11.66 21.22
N LYS A 211 -17.87 -12.34 22.38
CA LYS A 211 -17.70 -11.67 23.68
C LYS A 211 -16.35 -10.96 23.75
N ASP A 212 -15.26 -11.61 23.31
CA ASP A 212 -13.92 -11.03 23.31
C ASP A 212 -13.82 -9.81 22.39
N ILE A 213 -14.41 -9.88 21.18
CA ILE A 213 -14.49 -8.71 20.26
C ILE A 213 -15.35 -7.61 20.83
N SER A 214 -16.52 -7.91 21.40
CA SER A 214 -17.40 -6.88 21.96
C SER A 214 -16.75 -6.20 23.17
N SER A 215 -16.08 -6.96 24.02
CA SER A 215 -15.30 -6.42 25.14
C SER A 215 -14.15 -5.54 24.67
N SER A 216 -13.38 -6.01 23.66
CA SER A 216 -12.28 -5.22 23.08
C SER A 216 -12.78 -3.95 22.37
N LYS A 217 -13.86 -4.05 21.60
CA LYS A 217 -14.49 -2.87 20.94
C LYS A 217 -15.10 -1.91 21.96
N LYS A 218 -15.72 -2.41 23.03
CA LYS A 218 -16.28 -1.59 24.09
C LYS A 218 -15.18 -0.84 24.82
N ASN A 219 -14.07 -1.53 25.21
CA ASN A 219 -12.94 -0.91 25.86
C ASN A 219 -12.25 0.17 25.01
N ILE A 220 -12.10 -0.05 23.68
CA ILE A 220 -11.49 0.94 22.78
C ILE A 220 -12.43 2.13 22.54
N LYS A 221 -13.75 1.89 22.49
CA LYS A 221 -14.75 2.94 22.27
C LYS A 221 -14.99 3.79 23.53
N GLU A 222 -14.70 3.23 24.71
CA GLU A 222 -14.85 3.90 26.01
C GLU A 222 -13.60 4.68 26.45
N LEU A 223 -12.43 4.45 25.82
CA LEU A 223 -11.23 5.24 26.10
C LEU A 223 -11.41 6.69 25.61
N SER A 224 -11.06 7.64 26.47
CA SER A 224 -10.90 9.02 26.04
C SER A 224 -9.84 9.16 24.94
N ASP A 225 -9.89 10.23 24.13
CA ASP A 225 -8.85 10.49 23.12
C ASP A 225 -7.47 10.57 23.78
N TYR A 226 -7.39 11.15 24.98
CA TYR A 226 -6.15 11.24 25.75
C TYR A 226 -5.62 9.86 26.12
N ASP A 227 -6.43 8.99 26.72
CA ASP A 227 -5.99 7.67 27.15
C ASP A 227 -5.62 6.77 25.97
N PHE A 228 -6.37 6.88 24.88
CA PHE A 228 -6.05 6.16 23.64
C PHE A 228 -4.67 6.57 23.09
N LEU A 229 -4.42 7.86 22.95
CA LEU A 229 -3.18 8.41 22.43
C LEU A 229 -2.00 8.19 23.38
N LEU A 230 -2.23 8.26 24.70
CA LEU A 230 -1.23 7.95 25.70
C LEU A 230 -0.77 6.48 25.63
N ASN A 231 -1.73 5.55 25.57
CA ASN A 231 -1.42 4.13 25.47
C ASN A 231 -0.72 3.79 24.15
N ARG A 232 -1.17 4.39 23.03
CA ARG A 232 -0.54 4.23 21.73
C ARG A 232 0.88 4.77 21.71
N HIS A 233 1.11 5.96 22.30
CA HIS A 233 2.44 6.56 22.38
C HIS A 233 3.41 5.68 23.17
N LYS A 234 2.99 5.20 24.36
CA LYS A 234 3.79 4.27 25.17
C LYS A 234 4.17 2.99 24.41
N GLN A 235 3.24 2.42 23.66
CA GLN A 235 3.49 1.20 22.87
C GLN A 235 4.48 1.44 21.72
N ILE A 236 4.46 2.63 21.10
CA ILE A 236 5.32 2.93 19.95
C ILE A 236 6.70 3.39 20.40
N PHE A 237 6.78 4.32 21.36
CA PHE A 237 8.01 5.04 21.71
C PHE A 237 8.67 4.55 23.00
N ASP A 238 8.00 3.69 23.77
CA ASP A 238 8.51 3.07 24.99
C ASP A 238 8.84 4.05 26.12
N TYR A 239 8.08 5.16 26.21
CA TYR A 239 8.12 6.08 27.34
C TYR A 239 6.76 6.74 27.58
N THR A 240 6.60 7.36 28.78
CA THR A 240 5.39 8.12 29.13
C THR A 240 5.58 9.59 28.76
N PRO A 241 4.82 10.13 27.79
CA PRO A 241 4.92 11.53 27.38
C PRO A 241 4.17 12.47 28.35
N ASP A 242 4.53 13.75 28.32
CA ASP A 242 3.70 14.83 28.87
C ASP A 242 3.07 15.65 27.71
N PHE A 243 1.84 15.33 27.38
CA PHE A 243 1.13 16.05 26.32
C PHE A 243 0.71 17.49 26.68
N LYS A 244 0.79 17.90 27.95
CA LYS A 244 0.54 19.29 28.35
C LYS A 244 1.80 20.17 28.17
N CYS A 245 2.97 19.57 28.32
CA CYS A 245 4.26 20.22 28.10
C CYS A 245 5.08 19.45 27.04
N PRO A 246 4.60 19.36 25.78
CA PRO A 246 5.20 18.50 24.76
C PRO A 246 6.57 19.02 24.34
N VAL A 247 7.55 18.11 24.27
CA VAL A 247 8.94 18.40 23.90
C VAL A 247 9.28 17.87 22.51
N THR A 248 8.91 16.61 22.23
CA THR A 248 9.24 15.98 20.95
C THR A 248 8.25 16.34 19.86
N PHE A 249 8.62 16.09 18.61
CA PHE A 249 7.73 16.31 17.47
C PHE A 249 6.45 15.48 17.57
N ASN A 250 6.57 14.18 17.92
CA ASN A 250 5.41 13.32 18.08
C ASN A 250 4.52 13.73 19.25
N GLU A 251 5.07 14.22 20.36
CA GLU A 251 4.28 14.79 21.44
C GLU A 251 3.52 16.05 21.01
N LYS A 252 4.17 16.94 20.24
CA LYS A 252 3.54 18.16 19.70
C LYS A 252 2.43 17.86 18.69
N LEU A 253 2.57 16.80 17.90
CA LEU A 253 1.49 16.30 17.05
C LEU A 253 0.30 15.83 17.88
N ILE A 254 0.54 15.10 18.97
CA ILE A 254 -0.53 14.65 19.87
C ILE A 254 -1.17 15.83 20.63
N TYR A 255 -0.37 16.82 21.05
CA TYR A 255 -0.91 18.05 21.62
C TYR A 255 -1.90 18.72 20.65
N ARG A 256 -1.54 18.85 19.38
CA ARG A 256 -2.46 19.38 18.35
C ARG A 256 -3.72 18.54 18.23
N ILE A 257 -3.62 17.23 18.22
CA ILE A 257 -4.77 16.34 18.16
C ILE A 257 -5.68 16.54 19.38
N LEU A 258 -5.13 16.74 20.58
CA LEU A 258 -5.91 16.81 21.82
C LEU A 258 -6.48 18.20 22.10
N TYR A 259 -5.71 19.26 21.83
CA TYR A 259 -5.97 20.59 22.37
C TYR A 259 -6.15 21.69 21.32
N ASP A 260 -5.51 21.60 20.15
CA ASP A 260 -5.64 22.59 19.08
C ASP A 260 -6.76 22.18 18.12
N ARG A 261 -7.99 22.57 18.47
CA ARG A 261 -9.22 22.16 17.75
C ARG A 261 -9.82 23.26 16.89
N SER A 262 -8.99 24.03 16.20
CA SER A 262 -9.49 24.99 15.22
C SER A 262 -10.15 24.31 14.04
N CYS A 263 -11.34 24.72 13.65
CA CYS A 263 -12.11 24.13 12.54
C CYS A 263 -11.38 24.23 11.19
N ILE A 264 -10.39 25.13 11.06
CA ILE A 264 -9.56 25.27 9.88
C ILE A 264 -8.82 23.97 9.53
N TYR A 265 -8.43 23.17 10.54
CA TYR A 265 -7.79 21.89 10.28
C TYR A 265 -8.74 20.87 9.65
N SER A 266 -10.01 20.83 10.06
CA SER A 266 -11.02 19.98 9.42
C SER A 266 -11.32 20.44 7.99
N PHE A 267 -11.39 21.75 7.78
CA PHE A 267 -11.58 22.33 6.46
C PHE A 267 -10.44 21.96 5.50
N LEU A 268 -9.18 22.06 5.96
CA LEU A 268 -7.99 21.81 5.14
C LEU A 268 -7.60 20.33 5.04
N ALA A 269 -8.07 19.48 5.95
CA ALA A 269 -7.92 18.04 5.86
C ALA A 269 -8.91 17.40 4.86
N ASP A 270 -10.03 18.10 4.57
CA ASP A 270 -10.94 17.74 3.49
C ASP A 270 -10.29 18.06 2.14
N LYS A 271 -9.97 17.01 1.35
CA LYS A 271 -9.28 17.15 0.05
C LYS A 271 -10.06 17.98 -0.99
N ILE A 272 -11.37 18.13 -0.81
CA ILE A 272 -12.20 18.96 -1.66
C ILE A 272 -12.13 20.42 -1.16
N LYS A 273 -12.37 20.65 0.13
CA LYS A 273 -12.41 22.01 0.70
C LYS A 273 -11.04 22.70 0.73
N MET A 274 -9.95 21.94 0.95
CA MET A 274 -8.60 22.49 0.92
C MET A 274 -8.29 23.23 -0.40
N ARG A 275 -8.96 22.86 -1.49
CA ARG A 275 -8.76 23.47 -2.82
C ARG A 275 -9.07 24.98 -2.83
N PHE A 276 -10.05 25.42 -2.04
CA PHE A 276 -10.35 26.85 -1.88
C PHE A 276 -9.16 27.63 -1.32
N TYR A 277 -8.52 27.06 -0.30
CA TYR A 277 -7.35 27.67 0.30
C TYR A 277 -6.16 27.74 -0.69
N VAL A 278 -5.89 26.63 -1.36
CA VAL A 278 -4.80 26.55 -2.34
C VAL A 278 -5.01 27.54 -3.47
N ALA A 279 -6.21 27.57 -4.05
CA ALA A 279 -6.56 28.49 -5.13
C ALA A 279 -6.39 29.97 -4.70
N SER A 280 -6.92 30.35 -3.52
CA SER A 280 -6.78 31.72 -3.02
C SER A 280 -5.35 32.10 -2.63
N ALA A 281 -4.59 31.15 -2.05
CA ALA A 281 -3.23 31.42 -1.60
C ALA A 281 -2.22 31.61 -2.75
N LEU A 282 -2.48 30.96 -3.89
CA LEU A 282 -1.57 30.90 -5.04
C LEU A 282 -2.09 31.67 -6.27
N SER A 283 -3.21 32.38 -6.18
CA SER A 283 -3.65 33.28 -7.24
C SER A 283 -3.07 34.67 -7.05
N ASP A 284 -2.79 35.32 -8.16
CA ASP A 284 -2.22 36.67 -8.18
C ASP A 284 -3.28 37.78 -8.04
N ASN A 285 -4.59 37.47 -8.21
CA ASN A 285 -5.70 38.44 -8.16
C ASN A 285 -7.04 37.77 -7.81
N HIS A 286 -8.08 38.57 -7.59
CA HIS A 286 -9.48 38.21 -7.27
C HIS A 286 -10.18 37.38 -8.37
N GLU A 287 -9.60 36.23 -8.75
CA GLU A 287 -10.14 35.35 -9.80
C GLU A 287 -11.31 34.48 -9.32
N TYR A 288 -11.57 34.45 -8.01
CA TYR A 288 -12.54 33.55 -7.39
C TYR A 288 -13.68 34.33 -6.74
N SER A 289 -14.82 33.68 -6.64
CA SER A 289 -16.01 34.23 -5.99
C SER A 289 -15.94 34.25 -4.45
N TRP A 290 -14.76 34.02 -3.86
CA TRP A 290 -14.46 34.09 -2.42
C TRP A 290 -13.08 34.72 -2.18
N ASP A 291 -12.88 35.28 -0.98
CA ASP A 291 -11.63 35.91 -0.56
C ASP A 291 -10.80 35.00 0.37
N LYS A 292 -9.48 35.27 0.47
CA LYS A 292 -8.60 34.58 1.45
C LYS A 292 -9.12 34.70 2.89
N ILE A 293 -9.72 35.81 3.24
CA ILE A 293 -10.27 36.10 4.58
C ILE A 293 -11.43 35.15 4.88
N ASP A 294 -12.20 34.76 3.87
CA ASP A 294 -13.33 33.84 4.03
C ASP A 294 -12.90 32.46 4.52
N ILE A 295 -11.72 32.00 4.10
CA ILE A 295 -11.22 30.67 4.46
C ILE A 295 -10.79 30.59 5.93
N LEU A 296 -10.28 31.70 6.46
CA LEU A 296 -9.87 31.80 7.87
C LEU A 296 -11.03 32.23 8.80
N ASN A 297 -12.19 32.55 8.24
CA ASN A 297 -13.39 32.94 8.97
C ASN A 297 -14.37 31.77 9.04
N GLU A 298 -14.52 31.18 10.23
CA GLU A 298 -15.43 30.04 10.49
C GLU A 298 -16.92 30.33 10.17
N LYS A 299 -17.29 31.60 10.04
CA LYS A 299 -18.65 32.03 9.65
C LYS A 299 -18.83 32.16 8.15
N SER A 300 -17.76 31.92 7.35
CA SER A 300 -17.84 32.00 5.91
C SER A 300 -18.73 30.89 5.33
N ILE A 301 -19.38 31.20 4.22
CA ILE A 301 -20.17 30.24 3.43
C ILE A 301 -19.35 29.01 3.00
N LEU A 302 -18.02 29.12 2.91
CA LEU A 302 -17.12 28.01 2.56
C LEU A 302 -17.11 26.88 3.60
N PHE A 303 -17.58 27.13 4.82
CA PHE A 303 -17.75 26.10 5.83
C PHE A 303 -19.09 25.35 5.73
N ASN A 304 -19.98 25.76 4.81
CA ASN A 304 -21.21 25.05 4.53
C ASN A 304 -20.97 23.65 3.95
N ASN A 305 -22.05 22.92 3.75
CA ASN A 305 -22.06 21.60 3.13
C ASN A 305 -21.41 21.65 1.72
N ILE A 306 -20.72 20.58 1.34
CA ILE A 306 -20.08 20.44 0.01
C ILE A 306 -21.11 20.57 -1.12
N ASP A 307 -22.33 20.07 -0.92
CA ASP A 307 -23.40 20.14 -1.93
C ASP A 307 -23.79 21.58 -2.28
N ASP A 308 -23.74 22.50 -1.29
CA ASP A 308 -24.03 23.92 -1.49
C ASP A 308 -22.86 24.68 -2.14
N LEU A 309 -21.71 24.03 -2.26
CA LEU A 309 -20.46 24.63 -2.74
C LEU A 309 -20.02 24.09 -4.11
N GLN A 310 -20.80 23.23 -4.77
CA GLN A 310 -20.35 22.53 -5.98
C GLN A 310 -19.82 23.47 -7.06
N ASP A 311 -20.57 24.52 -7.41
CA ASP A 311 -20.16 25.49 -8.43
C ASP A 311 -18.83 26.16 -8.08
N LYS A 312 -18.69 26.57 -6.80
CA LYS A 312 -17.44 27.19 -6.31
C LYS A 312 -16.26 26.21 -6.33
N ILE A 313 -16.51 24.93 -6.04
CA ILE A 313 -15.47 23.90 -6.09
C ILE A 313 -14.96 23.75 -7.53
N PHE A 314 -15.86 23.75 -8.52
CA PHE A 314 -15.47 23.69 -9.93
C PHE A 314 -14.70 24.94 -10.40
N GLU A 315 -14.94 26.11 -9.80
CA GLU A 315 -14.12 27.28 -10.07
C GLU A 315 -12.65 27.05 -9.71
N THR A 316 -12.34 26.19 -8.71
CA THR A 316 -10.96 25.86 -8.34
C THR A 316 -10.17 25.15 -9.46
N ASN A 317 -10.85 24.64 -10.50
CA ASN A 317 -10.21 24.08 -11.69
C ASN A 317 -9.44 25.12 -12.51
N LYS A 318 -9.66 26.43 -12.28
CA LYS A 318 -8.85 27.51 -12.87
C LYS A 318 -7.44 27.56 -12.27
N CYS A 319 -7.24 27.04 -11.06
CA CYS A 319 -5.94 27.02 -10.39
C CYS A 319 -5.00 26.01 -11.05
N LYS A 320 -3.91 26.52 -11.65
CA LYS A 320 -2.91 25.71 -12.35
C LYS A 320 -2.17 24.69 -11.46
N TYR A 321 -2.26 24.84 -10.13
CA TYR A 321 -1.61 23.98 -9.15
C TYR A 321 -2.51 22.86 -8.60
N LEU A 322 -3.74 22.79 -9.07
CA LEU A 322 -4.70 21.76 -8.65
C LEU A 322 -5.08 20.87 -9.83
N PRO A 323 -5.09 19.52 -9.67
CA PRO A 323 -5.67 18.63 -10.67
C PRO A 323 -7.15 19.00 -10.89
N LYS A 324 -7.66 18.88 -12.09
CA LYS A 324 -9.07 19.17 -12.37
C LYS A 324 -10.00 18.18 -11.68
N ILE A 325 -11.04 18.66 -11.02
CA ILE A 325 -12.17 17.83 -10.56
C ILE A 325 -13.17 17.71 -11.70
N TYR A 326 -13.64 16.49 -11.95
CA TYR A 326 -14.65 16.16 -12.94
C TYR A 326 -16.04 15.91 -12.34
N GLY A 327 -16.11 15.47 -11.08
CA GLY A 327 -17.37 15.20 -10.39
C GLY A 327 -17.17 14.94 -8.90
N ILE A 328 -18.22 15.16 -8.11
CA ILE A 328 -18.28 14.92 -6.66
C ILE A 328 -19.56 14.14 -6.38
N TYR A 329 -19.48 13.08 -5.58
CA TYR A 329 -20.55 12.12 -5.40
C TYR A 329 -20.76 11.77 -3.92
N LYS A 330 -22.00 11.67 -3.46
CA LYS A 330 -22.36 11.24 -2.09
C LYS A 330 -22.10 9.77 -1.87
N ASN A 331 -22.34 8.96 -2.90
CA ASN A 331 -22.13 7.54 -2.84
C ASN A 331 -21.58 7.01 -4.19
N ILE A 332 -21.11 5.77 -4.20
CA ILE A 332 -20.49 5.16 -5.38
C ILE A 332 -21.48 4.93 -6.53
N TYR A 333 -22.79 4.90 -6.25
CA TYR A 333 -23.82 4.65 -7.27
C TYR A 333 -24.20 5.92 -8.05
N ASP A 334 -23.85 7.10 -7.51
CA ASP A 334 -24.08 8.39 -8.15
C ASP A 334 -23.03 8.71 -9.22
N ILE A 335 -21.95 7.91 -9.32
CA ILE A 335 -20.85 8.17 -10.25
C ILE A 335 -21.33 7.99 -11.70
N ASN A 336 -21.42 9.10 -12.43
CA ASN A 336 -21.75 9.09 -13.85
C ASN A 336 -20.47 8.89 -14.71
N PHE A 337 -20.13 7.64 -14.97
CA PHE A 337 -18.95 7.31 -15.77
C PHE A 337 -19.01 7.85 -17.21
N ASN A 338 -20.20 8.15 -17.74
CA ASN A 338 -20.30 8.70 -19.11
C ASN A 338 -19.73 10.12 -19.22
N GLU A 339 -19.81 10.90 -18.16
CA GLU A 339 -19.29 12.28 -18.09
C GLU A 339 -17.80 12.33 -17.75
N LEU A 340 -17.22 11.23 -17.29
CA LEU A 340 -15.80 11.19 -16.94
C LEU A 340 -14.92 10.99 -18.17
N PRO A 341 -13.70 11.57 -18.20
CA PRO A 341 -12.72 11.35 -19.26
C PRO A 341 -12.28 9.88 -19.34
N ASN A 342 -11.44 9.55 -20.32
CA ASN A 342 -10.96 8.17 -20.46
C ASN A 342 -10.03 7.72 -19.31
N SER A 343 -9.30 8.67 -18.73
CA SER A 343 -8.43 8.40 -17.58
C SER A 343 -8.73 9.38 -16.43
N PHE A 344 -8.79 8.88 -15.21
CA PHE A 344 -9.09 9.66 -14.00
C PHE A 344 -8.72 8.90 -12.74
N VAL A 345 -8.74 9.58 -11.60
CA VAL A 345 -8.65 8.96 -10.26
C VAL A 345 -9.94 9.22 -9.50
N LEU A 346 -10.55 8.19 -8.93
CA LEU A 346 -11.59 8.33 -7.90
C LEU A 346 -10.92 8.36 -6.53
N LYS A 347 -11.27 9.34 -5.70
CA LYS A 347 -10.71 9.50 -4.35
C LYS A 347 -11.81 9.78 -3.33
N THR A 348 -11.60 9.35 -2.08
CA THR A 348 -12.37 9.84 -0.92
C THR A 348 -11.72 11.09 -0.34
N ASN A 349 -12.55 12.05 0.10
CA ASN A 349 -12.06 13.35 0.57
C ASN A 349 -11.55 13.34 2.03
N HIS A 350 -12.00 12.42 2.86
CA HIS A 350 -11.95 12.46 4.32
C HIS A 350 -10.99 11.46 4.98
N ASP A 351 -10.24 10.68 4.19
CA ASP A 351 -9.38 9.62 4.72
C ASP A 351 -8.08 9.45 3.91
N CYS A 352 -7.28 8.45 4.27
CA CYS A 352 -6.08 8.04 3.56
C CYS A 352 -6.27 6.67 2.91
N GLY A 353 -5.80 6.51 1.65
CA GLY A 353 -5.84 5.23 0.92
C GLY A 353 -7.12 4.94 0.15
N GLY A 354 -8.16 5.78 0.29
CA GLY A 354 -9.42 5.66 -0.44
C GLY A 354 -9.30 6.18 -1.88
N TYR A 355 -8.55 5.50 -2.75
CA TYR A 355 -8.42 5.89 -4.16
C TYR A 355 -8.46 4.70 -5.10
N VAL A 356 -8.90 4.95 -6.34
CA VAL A 356 -8.92 4.02 -7.47
C VAL A 356 -8.38 4.75 -8.70
N ILE A 357 -7.33 4.22 -9.31
CA ILE A 357 -6.75 4.76 -10.55
C ILE A 357 -7.44 4.07 -11.72
N VAL A 358 -7.90 4.86 -12.68
CA VAL A 358 -8.50 4.40 -13.93
C VAL A 358 -7.72 4.97 -15.09
N GLU A 359 -6.86 4.17 -15.70
CA GLU A 359 -6.03 4.59 -16.86
C GLU A 359 -6.82 4.51 -18.16
N ASN A 360 -7.72 3.54 -18.27
CA ASN A 360 -8.62 3.36 -19.41
C ASN A 360 -10.02 3.02 -18.90
N LYS A 361 -10.96 3.95 -19.06
CA LYS A 361 -12.34 3.82 -18.62
C LYS A 361 -13.06 2.62 -19.26
N GLN A 362 -12.84 2.38 -20.55
CA GLN A 362 -13.54 1.29 -21.25
C GLN A 362 -13.09 -0.08 -20.74
N GLU A 363 -11.80 -0.27 -20.54
CA GLU A 363 -11.25 -1.50 -19.96
C GLU A 363 -11.71 -1.69 -18.51
N PHE A 364 -11.66 -0.63 -17.72
CA PHE A 364 -12.13 -0.64 -16.34
C PHE A 364 -13.60 -1.04 -16.19
N LEU A 365 -14.49 -0.51 -17.04
CA LEU A 365 -15.92 -0.83 -17.02
C LEU A 365 -16.21 -2.23 -17.57
N ARG A 366 -15.39 -2.75 -18.50
CA ARG A 366 -15.53 -4.08 -19.09
C ARG A 366 -15.11 -5.18 -18.11
N ASP A 367 -14.05 -4.94 -17.32
CA ASP A 367 -13.59 -5.90 -16.31
C ASP A 367 -14.47 -5.82 -15.05
N THR A 368 -15.50 -6.66 -15.01
CA THR A 368 -16.46 -6.68 -13.91
C THR A 368 -15.84 -7.00 -12.54
N VAL A 369 -14.71 -7.72 -12.50
CA VAL A 369 -14.00 -8.08 -11.26
C VAL A 369 -13.22 -6.87 -10.75
N VAL A 370 -12.44 -6.22 -11.60
CA VAL A 370 -11.69 -5.00 -11.28
C VAL A 370 -12.67 -3.90 -10.84
N PHE A 371 -13.73 -3.67 -11.62
CA PHE A 371 -14.77 -2.69 -11.31
C PHE A 371 -15.43 -2.97 -9.95
N SER A 372 -15.91 -4.21 -9.72
CA SER A 372 -16.56 -4.57 -8.46
C SER A 372 -15.64 -4.39 -7.24
N ASN A 373 -14.36 -4.76 -7.36
CA ASN A 373 -13.39 -4.60 -6.29
C ASN A 373 -13.10 -3.12 -6.01
N ALA A 374 -12.99 -2.30 -7.04
CA ALA A 374 -12.80 -0.85 -6.93
C ALA A 374 -13.99 -0.19 -6.22
N MET A 375 -15.22 -0.52 -6.63
CA MET A 375 -16.44 0.02 -5.99
C MET A 375 -16.57 -0.44 -4.53
N LYS A 376 -16.25 -1.70 -4.22
CA LYS A 376 -16.21 -2.21 -2.84
C LYS A 376 -15.18 -1.49 -1.98
N LYS A 377 -14.01 -1.19 -2.55
CA LYS A 377 -12.96 -0.41 -1.87
C LYS A 377 -13.46 0.98 -1.52
N LEU A 378 -13.98 1.72 -2.50
CA LEU A 378 -14.50 3.08 -2.28
C LEU A 378 -15.66 3.10 -1.29
N LYS A 379 -16.62 2.16 -1.40
CA LYS A 379 -17.72 2.04 -0.45
C LYS A 379 -17.22 1.84 0.99
N LYS A 380 -16.25 0.94 1.19
CA LYS A 380 -15.65 0.70 2.50
C LYS A 380 -15.02 1.97 3.06
N HIS A 381 -14.34 2.76 2.23
CA HIS A 381 -13.73 4.02 2.62
C HIS A 381 -14.78 5.09 2.93
N LEU A 382 -15.85 5.22 2.18
CA LEU A 382 -16.97 6.12 2.48
C LEU A 382 -17.64 5.83 3.83
N GLU A 383 -17.76 4.54 4.19
CA GLU A 383 -18.37 4.09 5.44
C GLU A 383 -17.40 4.18 6.64
N TRP A 384 -16.12 4.45 6.39
CA TRP A 384 -15.08 4.44 7.40
C TRP A 384 -14.84 5.83 7.99
N ASN A 385 -14.99 5.96 9.29
CA ASN A 385 -14.59 7.18 9.98
C ASN A 385 -13.12 7.07 10.44
N TYR A 386 -12.25 7.83 9.81
CA TYR A 386 -10.81 7.85 10.06
C TYR A 386 -10.44 8.18 11.51
N TYR A 387 -11.17 9.11 12.14
CA TYR A 387 -11.03 9.45 13.55
C TYR A 387 -11.21 8.24 14.48
N SER A 388 -12.13 7.33 14.16
CA SER A 388 -12.39 6.16 15.03
C SER A 388 -11.16 5.26 15.21
N VAL A 389 -10.19 5.32 14.29
CA VAL A 389 -8.98 4.49 14.29
C VAL A 389 -7.77 5.23 14.85
N PHE A 390 -7.59 6.50 14.48
CA PHE A 390 -6.37 7.25 14.79
C PHE A 390 -6.56 8.38 15.80
N ARG A 391 -7.81 8.70 16.13
CA ARG A 391 -8.22 9.80 17.03
C ARG A 391 -7.79 11.18 16.55
N GLU A 392 -7.49 11.33 15.27
CA GLU A 392 -7.26 12.63 14.64
C GLU A 392 -8.60 13.36 14.47
N TRP A 393 -8.95 14.21 15.44
CA TRP A 393 -10.28 14.80 15.57
C TRP A 393 -10.74 15.59 14.34
N HIS A 394 -9.82 16.21 13.60
CA HIS A 394 -10.13 17.03 12.43
C HIS A 394 -10.68 16.24 11.24
N TYR A 395 -10.56 14.90 11.25
CA TYR A 395 -11.25 14.03 10.29
C TYR A 395 -12.63 13.58 10.75
N LYS A 396 -13.01 13.85 12.03
CA LYS A 396 -14.20 13.27 12.66
C LYS A 396 -15.48 13.67 11.95
N ASP A 397 -15.59 14.96 11.61
CA ASP A 397 -16.81 15.60 11.13
C ASP A 397 -16.73 16.00 9.65
N ILE A 398 -15.69 15.53 8.91
CA ILE A 398 -15.64 15.69 7.47
C ILE A 398 -16.71 14.82 6.84
N GLU A 399 -17.59 15.44 6.07
CA GLU A 399 -18.65 14.75 5.35
C GLU A 399 -18.06 13.90 4.21
N PRO A 400 -18.25 12.56 4.22
CA PRO A 400 -17.65 11.68 3.22
C PRO A 400 -18.20 11.95 1.81
N ARG A 401 -17.28 12.07 0.84
CA ARG A 401 -17.58 12.16 -0.59
C ARG A 401 -16.56 11.33 -1.39
N VAL A 402 -16.99 10.83 -2.53
CA VAL A 402 -16.08 10.41 -3.60
C VAL A 402 -16.01 11.55 -4.62
N PHE A 403 -14.83 11.84 -5.12
CA PHE A 403 -14.65 12.77 -6.22
C PHE A 403 -13.76 12.17 -7.29
N ALA A 404 -14.03 12.54 -8.55
CA ALA A 404 -13.22 12.18 -9.69
C ALA A 404 -12.31 13.36 -10.05
N GLU A 405 -11.00 13.11 -10.16
CA GLU A 405 -10.03 14.13 -10.56
C GLU A 405 -9.09 13.65 -11.65
N GLU A 406 -8.38 14.58 -12.22
CA GLU A 406 -7.37 14.36 -13.26
C GLU A 406 -6.30 13.38 -12.79
N LEU A 407 -6.03 12.37 -13.65
CA LEU A 407 -4.97 11.40 -13.40
C LEU A 407 -3.63 11.98 -13.88
N LEU A 408 -2.70 12.15 -12.93
CA LEU A 408 -1.34 12.60 -13.19
C LEU A 408 -0.42 11.38 -13.33
N LEU A 409 -0.07 11.00 -14.56
CA LEU A 409 0.87 9.91 -14.85
C LEU A 409 2.15 10.47 -15.49
N GLY A 410 3.32 10.02 -15.01
CA GLY A 410 4.61 10.34 -15.61
C GLY A 410 4.81 9.73 -17.01
N GLU A 411 5.91 10.09 -17.67
CA GLU A 411 6.27 9.60 -19.02
C GLU A 411 6.28 8.07 -19.12
N ASN A 412 6.57 7.38 -18.02
CA ASN A 412 6.59 5.91 -17.92
C ASN A 412 5.24 5.31 -17.47
N LYS A 413 4.14 6.08 -17.53
CA LYS A 413 2.82 5.70 -16.99
C LYS A 413 2.85 5.35 -15.48
N LYS A 414 3.89 5.72 -14.76
CA LYS A 414 3.97 5.58 -13.30
C LYS A 414 3.42 6.84 -12.64
N PRO A 415 2.78 6.70 -11.46
CA PRO A 415 2.38 7.87 -10.65
C PRO A 415 3.59 8.76 -10.35
N ALA A 416 3.36 10.06 -10.35
CA ALA A 416 4.41 11.03 -10.05
C ALA A 416 4.99 10.82 -8.63
N ASP A 417 6.28 11.07 -8.47
CA ASP A 417 6.93 11.09 -7.17
C ASP A 417 6.27 12.15 -6.27
N THR A 418 6.17 11.82 -4.98
CA THR A 418 5.58 12.72 -4.00
C THR A 418 6.67 13.39 -3.17
N TYR A 419 6.64 14.71 -3.15
CA TYR A 419 7.52 15.58 -2.36
C TYR A 419 6.72 16.18 -1.21
N LYS A 420 7.05 15.81 0.01
CA LYS A 420 6.34 16.24 1.22
C LYS A 420 7.18 17.21 2.00
N PHE A 421 6.81 18.48 1.95
CA PHE A 421 7.53 19.57 2.58
C PHE A 421 7.06 19.74 4.03
N HIS A 422 7.92 19.44 4.98
CA HIS A 422 7.71 19.67 6.40
C HIS A 422 8.18 21.09 6.73
N ILE A 423 7.24 22.03 6.88
CA ILE A 423 7.53 23.43 7.12
C ILE A 423 7.32 23.76 8.59
N PHE A 424 8.42 24.02 9.29
CA PHE A 424 8.47 24.43 10.70
C PHE A 424 8.75 25.94 10.83
N ASP A 425 9.57 26.49 9.93
CA ASP A 425 10.05 27.85 10.03
C ASP A 425 10.01 28.52 8.64
N LYS A 426 9.41 29.70 8.56
CA LYS A 426 9.30 30.46 7.31
C LYS A 426 10.44 31.48 7.15
N GLU A 427 11.14 31.80 8.23
CA GLU A 427 12.24 32.75 8.23
C GLU A 427 13.59 32.05 8.08
N ASN A 428 13.80 30.98 8.86
CA ASN A 428 15.01 30.15 8.75
C ASN A 428 14.72 28.89 7.92
N LEU A 429 15.04 28.94 6.65
CA LEU A 429 14.77 27.86 5.70
C LEU A 429 15.51 26.54 6.03
N SER A 430 16.65 26.61 6.74
CA SER A 430 17.40 25.41 7.14
C SER A 430 16.66 24.53 8.16
N ASN A 431 15.58 25.04 8.75
CA ASN A 431 14.74 24.33 9.71
C ASN A 431 13.61 23.52 9.03
N ASN A 432 13.62 23.42 7.71
CA ASN A 432 12.56 22.72 6.96
C ASN A 432 13.14 21.54 6.19
N PHE A 433 12.31 20.52 5.94
CA PHE A 433 12.76 19.27 5.34
C PHE A 433 11.78 18.78 4.28
N ILE A 434 12.30 17.96 3.36
CA ILE A 434 11.53 17.34 2.29
C ILE A 434 11.58 15.83 2.46
N GLN A 435 10.43 15.21 2.63
CA GLN A 435 10.29 13.77 2.55
C GLN A 435 9.96 13.40 1.11
N VAL A 436 10.82 12.62 0.48
CA VAL A 436 10.58 12.10 -0.87
C VAL A 436 10.15 10.65 -0.79
N THR A 437 9.08 10.33 -1.48
CA THR A 437 8.60 8.95 -1.59
C THR A 437 8.64 8.56 -3.06
N THR A 438 9.44 7.55 -3.39
CA THR A 438 9.59 7.02 -4.74
C THR A 438 9.08 5.59 -4.81
N ASP A 439 8.74 5.17 -6.02
CA ASP A 439 8.43 3.78 -6.40
C ASP A 439 7.39 3.08 -5.50
N ARG A 440 6.26 3.76 -5.27
CA ARG A 440 5.18 3.33 -4.35
C ARG A 440 4.66 1.91 -4.59
N PHE A 441 4.89 1.34 -5.77
CA PHE A 441 4.26 0.08 -6.17
C PHE A 441 5.24 -1.10 -6.27
N ASP A 442 6.55 -0.84 -6.51
CA ASP A 442 7.54 -1.90 -6.72
C ASP A 442 8.57 -1.97 -5.59
N ASN A 443 9.30 -0.87 -5.36
CA ASN A 443 10.37 -0.80 -4.35
C ASN A 443 10.22 0.48 -3.53
N TYR A 444 9.22 0.50 -2.66
CA TYR A 444 8.89 1.66 -1.83
C TYR A 444 10.11 2.16 -1.06
N GLN A 445 10.56 3.37 -1.39
CA GLN A 445 11.62 4.05 -0.68
C GLN A 445 11.16 5.43 -0.18
N ARG A 446 11.71 5.81 0.95
CA ARG A 446 11.46 7.09 1.59
C ARG A 446 12.80 7.68 2.00
N ALA A 447 13.09 8.90 1.56
CA ALA A 447 14.30 9.63 1.92
C ALA A 447 13.94 11.03 2.44
N MET A 448 14.72 11.53 3.40
CA MET A 448 14.59 12.89 3.94
C MET A 448 15.73 13.77 3.43
N PHE A 449 15.41 14.98 3.00
CA PHE A 449 16.35 15.97 2.51
C PHE A 449 16.15 17.31 3.23
N ASP A 450 17.20 18.12 3.28
CA ASP A 450 17.06 19.56 3.53
C ASP A 450 16.55 20.29 2.27
N LEU A 451 16.24 21.58 2.38
CA LEU A 451 15.77 22.35 1.22
C LEU A 451 16.86 22.57 0.14
N SER A 452 18.14 22.32 0.43
CA SER A 452 19.24 22.35 -0.53
C SER A 452 19.44 21.03 -1.26
N TRP A 453 18.60 20.03 -0.96
CA TRP A 453 18.64 18.67 -1.51
C TRP A 453 19.80 17.81 -0.99
N ASN A 454 20.35 18.10 0.20
CA ASN A 454 21.25 17.20 0.90
C ASN A 454 20.44 16.21 1.73
N LEU A 455 20.93 14.96 1.86
CA LEU A 455 20.30 13.98 2.73
C LEU A 455 20.26 14.49 4.16
N ALA A 456 19.09 14.54 4.76
CA ALA A 456 18.93 14.90 6.15
C ALA A 456 19.51 13.80 7.06
N PRO A 457 20.02 14.15 8.24
CA PRO A 457 20.63 13.19 9.17
C PRO A 457 19.57 12.37 9.93
N PHE A 458 18.34 12.33 9.47
CA PHE A 458 17.23 11.54 10.03
C PHE A 458 16.24 11.08 8.96
N ASN A 459 15.40 10.11 9.31
CA ASN A 459 14.23 9.70 8.54
C ASN A 459 13.10 9.25 9.46
N PHE A 460 11.90 9.07 8.93
CA PHE A 460 10.78 8.47 9.63
C PHE A 460 10.77 6.96 9.39
N MET A 461 10.63 6.18 10.47
CA MET A 461 10.53 4.71 10.52
C MET A 461 11.81 3.92 10.26
N TYR A 462 12.80 4.42 9.52
CA TYR A 462 14.10 3.77 9.27
C TYR A 462 15.24 4.79 9.10
N ASP A 463 16.48 4.34 9.16
CA ASP A 463 17.65 5.22 9.03
C ASP A 463 17.80 5.69 7.57
N ASN A 464 18.00 6.98 7.38
CA ASN A 464 18.23 7.59 6.07
C ASN A 464 19.52 7.08 5.40
N LYS A 465 20.49 6.58 6.18
CA LYS A 465 21.70 5.92 5.67
C LYS A 465 21.44 4.65 4.90
N ASN A 466 20.28 4.01 5.10
CA ASN A 466 19.87 2.79 4.42
C ASN A 466 19.13 3.05 3.09
N VAL A 467 19.04 4.31 2.66
CA VAL A 467 18.48 4.66 1.35
C VAL A 467 19.44 4.21 0.25
N THR A 468 19.04 3.22 -0.51
CA THR A 468 19.88 2.60 -1.56
C THR A 468 19.88 3.37 -2.88
N MET A 469 18.78 4.10 -3.16
CA MET A 469 18.65 4.96 -4.34
C MET A 469 18.29 6.39 -3.91
N ILE A 470 19.20 7.34 -4.12
CA ILE A 470 18.93 8.74 -3.87
C ILE A 470 18.10 9.30 -5.01
N PRO A 471 16.87 9.79 -4.75
CA PRO A 471 16.04 10.41 -5.77
C PRO A 471 16.76 11.60 -6.43
N LYS A 472 16.55 11.76 -7.74
CA LYS A 472 17.06 12.91 -8.47
C LYS A 472 16.37 14.18 -7.97
N LYS A 473 17.17 15.26 -7.81
CA LYS A 473 16.65 16.60 -7.49
C LYS A 473 15.62 17.02 -8.53
N PRO A 474 14.39 17.43 -8.12
CA PRO A 474 13.38 17.89 -9.06
C PRO A 474 13.78 19.24 -9.68
N ASN A 475 13.52 19.40 -10.97
CA ASN A 475 13.89 20.63 -11.70
C ASN A 475 13.15 21.89 -11.17
N LEU A 476 12.00 21.71 -10.52
CA LEU A 476 11.16 22.78 -9.99
C LEU A 476 11.28 22.94 -8.48
N LEU A 477 12.36 22.46 -7.86
CA LEU A 477 12.52 22.47 -6.40
C LEU A 477 12.32 23.86 -5.79
N ASP A 478 12.94 24.90 -6.36
CA ASP A 478 12.82 26.27 -5.82
C ASP A 478 11.37 26.79 -5.88
N SER A 479 10.65 26.47 -6.95
CA SER A 479 9.23 26.77 -7.05
C SER A 479 8.38 25.98 -6.04
N MET A 480 8.71 24.72 -5.81
CA MET A 480 8.04 23.89 -4.79
C MET A 480 8.29 24.43 -3.37
N ILE A 481 9.50 24.86 -3.07
CA ILE A 481 9.83 25.49 -1.79
C ILE A 481 8.98 26.75 -1.60
N ASN A 482 8.97 27.66 -2.59
CA ASN A 482 8.20 28.89 -2.51
C ASN A 482 6.69 28.62 -2.31
N ILE A 483 6.10 27.73 -3.09
CA ILE A 483 4.71 27.31 -2.95
C ILE A 483 4.44 26.79 -1.53
N SER A 484 5.31 25.92 -1.02
CA SER A 484 5.17 25.34 0.31
C SER A 484 5.22 26.39 1.42
N LEU A 485 6.08 27.39 1.30
CA LEU A 485 6.19 28.52 2.24
C LEU A 485 4.94 29.41 2.20
N ILE A 486 4.42 29.70 1.00
CA ILE A 486 3.17 30.48 0.85
C ILE A 486 1.99 29.75 1.53
N LEU A 487 1.85 28.45 1.28
CA LEU A 487 0.80 27.64 1.86
C LEU A 487 0.98 27.42 3.38
N ALA A 488 2.20 27.42 3.87
CA ALA A 488 2.49 27.26 5.28
C ALA A 488 2.35 28.56 6.10
N LYS A 489 2.21 29.72 5.46
CA LYS A 489 2.28 31.04 6.12
C LYS A 489 1.40 31.18 7.37
N PRO A 490 0.14 30.73 7.42
CA PRO A 490 -0.72 30.88 8.62
C PRO A 490 -0.41 29.89 9.74
N PHE A 491 0.33 28.82 9.48
CA PHE A 491 0.49 27.69 10.39
C PHE A 491 1.86 27.69 11.07
N ASP A 492 1.89 27.21 12.31
CA ASP A 492 3.14 27.01 13.07
C ASP A 492 3.90 25.77 12.58
N TYR A 493 3.20 24.76 12.09
CA TYR A 493 3.69 23.58 11.36
C TYR A 493 2.64 23.06 10.40
N VAL A 494 3.07 22.71 9.19
CA VAL A 494 2.25 21.99 8.21
C VAL A 494 3.15 21.18 7.29
N ARG A 495 2.67 20.02 6.84
CA ARG A 495 3.26 19.25 5.74
C ARG A 495 2.49 19.55 4.47
N VAL A 496 3.18 20.02 3.44
CA VAL A 496 2.64 20.31 2.12
C VAL A 496 3.06 19.21 1.16
N ASP A 497 2.12 18.43 0.65
CA ASP A 497 2.42 17.32 -0.27
C ASP A 497 2.25 17.79 -1.71
N LEU A 498 3.35 17.74 -2.48
CA LEU A 498 3.44 18.20 -3.86
C LEU A 498 3.80 17.06 -4.80
N TYR A 499 3.36 17.21 -6.05
CA TYR A 499 3.75 16.37 -7.19
C TYR A 499 4.38 17.24 -8.28
N GLN A 500 5.42 16.73 -8.92
CA GLN A 500 5.91 17.32 -10.16
C GLN A 500 5.52 16.43 -11.33
N PHE A 501 4.79 16.99 -12.28
CA PHE A 501 4.35 16.31 -13.47
C PHE A 501 4.45 17.24 -14.68
N ASP A 502 5.04 16.78 -15.78
CA ASP A 502 5.16 17.52 -17.06
C ASP A 502 5.56 19.00 -16.88
N LYS A 503 6.63 19.25 -16.11
CA LYS A 503 7.12 20.60 -15.78
C LYS A 503 6.12 21.48 -15.02
N LYS A 504 5.10 20.89 -14.42
CA LYS A 504 4.11 21.55 -13.57
C LYS A 504 4.18 21.01 -12.15
N ILE A 505 3.73 21.83 -11.21
CA ILE A 505 3.61 21.46 -9.78
C ILE A 505 2.13 21.34 -9.46
N TYR A 506 1.77 20.24 -8.77
CA TYR A 506 0.42 20.02 -8.26
C TYR A 506 0.44 19.79 -6.76
N ILE A 507 -0.57 20.29 -6.07
CA ILE A 507 -0.75 20.14 -4.64
C ILE A 507 -1.69 18.95 -4.39
N GLY A 508 -1.23 18.01 -3.56
CA GLY A 508 -1.98 16.81 -3.19
C GLY A 508 -2.79 16.97 -1.91
N GLU A 509 -2.14 17.44 -0.84
CA GLU A 509 -2.78 17.60 0.47
C GLU A 509 -1.99 18.54 1.40
N LEU A 510 -2.67 19.05 2.42
CA LEU A 510 -2.09 19.72 3.58
C LEU A 510 -2.29 18.84 4.81
N THR A 511 -1.20 18.45 5.46
CA THR A 511 -1.25 17.52 6.60
C THR A 511 -0.76 18.21 7.87
N PHE A 512 -1.56 18.18 8.91
CA PHE A 512 -1.29 18.88 10.19
C PHE A 512 -0.79 17.92 11.28
N THR A 513 -1.03 16.61 11.10
CA THR A 513 -0.70 15.56 12.07
C THR A 513 0.00 14.39 11.37
N HIS A 514 1.26 14.62 11.00
CA HIS A 514 2.07 13.66 10.25
C HIS A 514 2.05 12.26 10.89
N GLY A 515 1.73 11.22 10.05
CA GLY A 515 1.69 9.83 10.50
C GLY A 515 0.77 9.55 11.68
N ALA A 516 -0.25 10.40 11.90
CA ALA A 516 -1.12 10.36 13.07
C ALA A 516 -0.31 10.30 14.40
N ALA A 517 0.85 10.97 14.46
CA ALA A 517 1.78 10.95 15.60
C ALA A 517 2.25 9.53 15.99
N GLY A 518 2.43 8.65 15.02
CA GLY A 518 2.83 7.25 15.25
C GLY A 518 4.06 6.80 14.48
N GLU A 519 4.78 7.70 13.83
CA GLU A 519 6.01 7.38 13.11
C GLU A 519 7.24 7.73 13.96
N LYS A 520 8.11 6.74 14.21
CA LYS A 520 9.39 6.95 14.90
C LYS A 520 10.32 7.78 14.03
N VAL A 521 11.03 8.72 14.64
CA VAL A 521 12.14 9.42 14.00
C VAL A 521 13.43 8.67 14.29
N ILE A 522 14.25 8.42 13.29
CA ILE A 522 15.50 7.67 13.39
C ILE A 522 16.65 8.53 12.80
N PRO A 523 17.70 8.83 13.56
CA PRO A 523 17.91 8.46 14.98
C PRO A 523 16.94 9.16 15.95
N LYS A 524 16.72 8.56 17.13
CA LYS A 524 15.68 8.95 18.10
C LYS A 524 15.80 10.40 18.60
N GLU A 525 17.01 10.92 18.73
CA GLU A 525 17.28 12.31 19.16
C GLU A 525 16.67 13.35 18.23
N TRP A 526 16.40 12.97 16.98
CA TRP A 526 15.79 13.87 16.01
C TRP A 526 14.30 14.12 16.27
N ASP A 527 13.62 13.25 16.99
CA ASP A 527 12.24 13.54 17.41
C ASP A 527 12.18 14.78 18.31
N LYS A 528 13.15 14.92 19.23
CA LYS A 528 13.30 16.12 20.06
C LYS A 528 13.77 17.32 19.23
N LYS A 529 14.77 17.17 18.36
CA LYS A 529 15.28 18.27 17.52
C LYS A 529 14.16 18.86 16.64
N LEU A 530 13.35 18.02 16.00
CA LEU A 530 12.20 18.47 15.22
C LEU A 530 11.14 19.14 16.12
N GLY A 531 10.97 18.64 17.34
CA GLY A 531 10.15 19.30 18.34
C GLY A 531 10.65 20.69 18.68
N ASP A 532 11.95 20.87 18.88
CA ASP A 532 12.57 22.17 19.19
C ASP A 532 12.39 23.19 18.04
N LEU A 533 12.37 22.73 16.78
CA LEU A 533 12.09 23.59 15.62
C LEU A 533 10.64 24.08 15.56
N TRP A 534 9.71 23.33 16.11
CA TRP A 534 8.30 23.67 16.07
C TRP A 534 7.92 24.58 17.24
N ARG A 535 7.74 25.86 16.97
CA ARG A 535 7.21 26.85 17.94
C ARG A 535 5.70 26.71 18.03
N LEU A 536 5.27 25.73 18.83
CA LEU A 536 3.85 25.44 19.03
C LEU A 536 3.13 26.67 19.58
N LYS A 537 2.08 27.14 18.89
CA LYS A 537 1.18 28.16 19.42
C LYS A 537 0.44 27.53 20.60
N ARG A 538 0.88 27.81 21.83
CA ARG A 538 0.11 27.44 23.01
C ARG A 538 -1.19 28.22 22.96
N LEU A 539 -2.30 27.52 23.08
CA LEU A 539 -3.56 28.18 23.37
C LEU A 539 -3.40 28.75 24.78
N ASP A 540 -3.22 30.06 24.88
CA ASP A 540 -3.18 30.81 26.14
C ASP A 540 -4.59 30.82 26.79
N ASN A 541 -5.18 29.64 26.99
CA ASN A 541 -6.48 29.44 27.59
C ASN A 541 -6.41 28.38 28.70
N ALA A 542 -5.52 28.63 29.64
CA ALA A 542 -5.61 28.06 30.98
C ALA A 542 -5.94 29.19 31.98
N SER A 543 -6.80 30.14 31.61
CA SER A 543 -7.39 31.10 32.55
C SER A 543 -8.85 31.31 32.18
N LYS A 544 -9.67 30.34 32.58
CA LYS A 544 -10.94 30.53 33.31
C LYS A 544 -11.72 29.24 33.39
#